data_c5a9705cfab0aca31d5cb78b4d3cc03f
#
_entry.id   c5a9705cfab0aca31d5cb78b4d3cc03f
#
_cell.length_a   1.000
_cell.length_b   1.000
_cell.length_c   1.000
_cell.angle_alpha   90.00
_cell.angle_beta   90.00
_cell.angle_gamma   90.00
#
_symmetry.space_group_name_H-M   'P 1'
#
loop_
_entity.id
_entity.type
_entity.pdbx_description
1 polymer ?
#
loop_
_entity_poly.entity_id
_entity_poly.type
_entity_poly.pdbx_seq_one_letter_code
_entity_poly.pdbx_strand_id
1 'polypeptide(L)'
;MILTAGGFIFNRDMVQRFGEDRFAEAFARIECHYFVNGGFFRSPDQLLEDAYRIRHIPGVIVQGRYDVVCPLRSAWDLHRAWPEADLQIVADAGHAASEPGILSRLVAATDRFADLN
;
A
#
# COMPACT_ATOMS: atom_id res chain seq x y z
N MET A 1 20.16 -2.21 1.89
CA MET A 1 19.68 -0.90 2.41
C MET A 1 18.23 -0.60 2.08
N ILE A 2 17.55 -1.46 1.33
CA ILE A 2 16.09 -1.41 1.06
C ILE A 2 15.26 -1.96 2.24
N LEU A 3 15.87 -2.79 3.07
CA LEU A 3 15.21 -3.57 4.13
C LEU A 3 14.69 -2.76 5.35
N THR A 4 15.10 -1.52 5.51
CA THR A 4 14.69 -0.68 6.65
C THR A 4 13.69 0.42 6.30
N ALA A 5 13.41 0.64 5.00
CA ALA A 5 12.51 1.70 4.56
C ALA A 5 11.01 1.32 4.62
N GLY A 6 10.71 0.02 4.71
CA GLY A 6 9.32 -0.47 4.63
C GLY A 6 8.48 -0.31 5.90
N GLY A 7 9.05 0.04 7.05
CA GLY A 7 8.31 0.17 8.30
C GLY A 7 8.77 1.37 9.13
N PHE A 8 7.85 2.03 9.81
CA PHE A 8 8.15 3.11 10.75
C PHE A 8 8.73 2.55 12.06
N ILE A 9 8.26 1.37 12.49
CA ILE A 9 8.76 0.67 13.67
C ILE A 9 9.71 -0.44 13.22
N PHE A 10 10.94 -0.44 13.75
CA PHE A 10 11.95 -1.46 13.47
C PHE A 10 11.46 -2.84 13.93
N ASN A 11 11.37 -3.80 12.99
CA ASN A 11 11.00 -5.19 13.26
C ASN A 11 12.14 -6.13 12.84
N ARG A 12 12.79 -6.76 13.84
CA ARG A 12 13.95 -7.62 13.66
C ARG A 12 13.64 -8.87 12.82
N ASP A 13 12.49 -9.49 13.05
CA ASP A 13 12.08 -10.72 12.37
C ASP A 13 11.78 -10.45 10.88
N MET A 14 11.17 -9.30 10.57
CA MET A 14 11.01 -8.85 9.20
C MET A 14 12.35 -8.64 8.50
N VAL A 15 13.30 -7.96 9.15
CA VAL A 15 14.63 -7.72 8.57
C VAL A 15 15.34 -9.05 8.28
N GLN A 16 15.25 -10.02 9.20
CA GLN A 16 15.85 -11.34 9.01
C GLN A 16 15.19 -12.08 7.85
N ARG A 17 13.86 -12.11 7.78
CA ARG A 17 13.10 -12.78 6.71
C ARG A 17 13.38 -12.21 5.33
N PHE A 18 13.45 -10.88 5.21
CA PHE A 18 13.81 -10.21 3.94
C PHE A 18 15.27 -10.42 3.56
N GLY A 19 16.14 -10.78 4.53
CA GLY A 19 17.54 -11.10 4.31
C GLY A 19 17.80 -12.54 3.85
N GLU A 20 16.79 -13.42 3.83
CA GLU A 20 16.93 -14.79 3.29
C GLU A 20 17.11 -14.72 1.76
N ASP A 21 18.23 -15.24 1.26
CA ASP A 21 18.64 -15.12 -0.15
C ASP A 21 17.53 -15.50 -1.13
N ARG A 22 16.85 -16.61 -0.90
CA ARG A 22 15.78 -17.10 -1.77
C ARG A 22 14.57 -16.16 -1.81
N PHE A 23 14.19 -15.59 -0.67
CA PHE A 23 13.09 -14.64 -0.61
C PHE A 23 13.49 -13.31 -1.25
N ALA A 24 14.67 -12.79 -0.93
CA ALA A 24 15.18 -11.54 -1.48
C ALA A 24 15.31 -11.59 -3.00
N GLU A 25 15.84 -12.70 -3.55
CA GLU A 25 15.96 -12.89 -5.00
C GLU A 25 14.58 -12.90 -5.69
N ALA A 26 13.63 -13.70 -5.18
CA ALA A 26 12.30 -13.81 -5.77
C ALA A 26 11.57 -12.46 -5.74
N PHE A 27 11.63 -11.76 -4.60
CA PHE A 27 11.02 -10.46 -4.42
C PHE A 27 11.62 -9.41 -5.37
N ALA A 28 12.96 -9.30 -5.39
CA ALA A 28 13.65 -8.35 -6.25
C ALA A 28 13.39 -8.60 -7.75
N ARG A 29 13.33 -9.87 -8.19
CA ARG A 29 13.03 -10.22 -9.59
C ARG A 29 11.61 -9.75 -9.99
N ILE A 30 10.63 -9.94 -9.13
CA ILE A 30 9.24 -9.51 -9.38
C ILE A 30 9.18 -7.99 -9.45
N GLU A 31 9.74 -7.29 -8.48
CA GLU A 31 9.75 -5.82 -8.46
C GLU A 31 10.44 -5.25 -9.71
N CYS A 32 11.65 -5.72 -10.01
CA CYS A 32 12.38 -5.28 -11.19
C CYS A 32 11.59 -5.52 -12.49
N HIS A 33 10.91 -6.66 -12.60
CA HIS A 33 10.09 -6.97 -13.79
C HIS A 33 8.96 -5.93 -13.96
N TYR A 34 8.25 -5.58 -12.89
CA TYR A 34 7.20 -4.56 -12.97
C TYR A 34 7.79 -3.16 -13.22
N PHE A 35 8.87 -2.80 -12.56
CA PHE A 35 9.45 -1.46 -12.70
C PHE A 35 10.00 -1.20 -14.11
N VAL A 36 10.75 -2.14 -14.70
CA VAL A 36 11.30 -1.95 -16.06
C VAL A 36 10.22 -1.92 -17.14
N ASN A 37 9.04 -2.45 -16.84
CA ASN A 37 7.89 -2.45 -17.75
C ASN A 37 6.83 -1.37 -17.37
N GLY A 38 7.17 -0.40 -16.50
CA GLY A 38 6.26 0.66 -16.09
C GLY A 38 4.96 0.15 -15.46
N GLY A 39 5.01 -1.00 -14.74
CA GLY A 39 3.83 -1.66 -14.17
C GLY A 39 2.83 -2.17 -15.22
N PHE A 40 3.22 -2.21 -16.49
CA PHE A 40 2.36 -2.53 -17.64
C PHE A 40 1.19 -1.56 -17.83
N PHE A 41 1.30 -0.35 -17.29
CA PHE A 41 0.29 0.69 -17.48
C PHE A 41 0.45 1.37 -18.85
N ARG A 42 -0.68 1.78 -19.47
CA ARG A 42 -0.71 2.56 -20.72
C ARG A 42 -0.21 4.00 -20.54
N SER A 43 -0.38 4.55 -19.35
CA SER A 43 0.08 5.88 -18.95
C SER A 43 0.49 5.89 -17.48
N PRO A 44 1.38 6.81 -17.04
CA PRO A 44 1.76 6.92 -15.62
C PRO A 44 0.56 7.19 -14.68
N ASP A 45 -0.47 7.87 -15.18
CA ASP A 45 -1.63 8.28 -14.40
C ASP A 45 -2.85 7.37 -14.59
N GLN A 46 -2.70 6.23 -15.28
CA GLN A 46 -3.81 5.34 -15.63
C GLN A 46 -4.72 5.01 -14.44
N LEU A 47 -4.18 4.74 -13.27
CA LEU A 47 -4.98 4.36 -12.09
C LEU A 47 -5.87 5.51 -11.62
N LEU A 48 -5.37 6.74 -11.69
CA LEU A 48 -6.15 7.94 -11.33
C LEU A 48 -7.17 8.28 -12.43
N GLU A 49 -6.76 8.15 -13.70
CA GLU A 49 -7.64 8.35 -14.86
C GLU A 49 -8.83 7.39 -14.86
N ASP A 50 -8.61 6.13 -14.47
CA ASP A 50 -9.63 5.08 -14.46
C ASP A 50 -10.38 4.96 -13.11
N ALA A 51 -10.03 5.72 -12.09
CA ALA A 51 -10.66 5.65 -10.76
C ALA A 51 -12.18 5.88 -10.79
N TYR A 52 -12.68 6.70 -11.74
CA TYR A 52 -14.12 6.93 -11.91
C TYR A 52 -14.93 5.64 -12.14
N ARG A 53 -14.28 4.58 -12.67
CA ARG A 53 -14.93 3.30 -12.97
C ARG A 53 -15.29 2.50 -11.72
N ILE A 54 -14.62 2.78 -10.59
CA ILE A 54 -14.81 2.08 -9.32
C ILE A 54 -15.49 2.95 -8.26
N ARG A 55 -15.86 4.20 -8.56
CA ARG A 55 -16.47 5.11 -7.60
C ARG A 55 -17.77 4.61 -6.98
N HIS A 56 -18.48 3.74 -7.68
CA HIS A 56 -19.71 3.10 -7.16
C HIS A 56 -19.43 1.96 -6.18
N ILE A 57 -18.17 1.54 -6.01
CA ILE A 57 -17.77 0.47 -5.11
C ILE A 57 -17.35 1.10 -3.78
N PRO A 58 -17.89 0.67 -2.63
CA PRO A 58 -17.40 1.10 -1.34
C PRO A 58 -15.92 0.72 -1.14
N GLY A 59 -15.10 1.66 -0.66
CA GLY A 59 -13.67 1.43 -0.48
C GLY A 59 -13.09 2.11 0.76
N VAL A 60 -11.99 1.57 1.27
CA VAL A 60 -11.19 2.17 2.33
C VAL A 60 -9.73 2.23 1.86
N ILE A 61 -9.12 3.39 1.95
CA ILE A 61 -7.70 3.63 1.67
C ILE A 61 -7.01 3.80 3.02
N VAL A 62 -6.10 2.89 3.37
CA VAL A 62 -5.33 2.98 4.61
C VAL A 62 -3.89 3.37 4.28
N GLN A 63 -3.41 4.47 4.85
CA GLN A 63 -2.10 5.05 4.54
C GLN A 63 -1.33 5.41 5.80
N GLY A 64 -0.10 4.94 5.91
CA GLY A 64 0.83 5.39 6.95
C GLY A 64 1.32 6.81 6.68
N ARG A 65 1.33 7.64 7.72
CA ARG A 65 1.76 9.05 7.61
C ARG A 65 3.23 9.18 7.20
N TYR A 66 4.07 8.26 7.66
CA TYR A 66 5.52 8.26 7.45
C TYR A 66 5.96 7.26 6.37
N ASP A 67 5.07 6.89 5.47
CA ASP A 67 5.40 6.05 4.33
C ASP A 67 6.27 6.82 3.33
N VAL A 68 7.56 6.45 3.28
CA VAL A 68 8.55 7.04 2.37
C VAL A 68 8.71 6.24 1.08
N VAL A 69 8.14 5.04 1.02
CA VAL A 69 8.15 4.17 -0.17
C VAL A 69 7.01 4.54 -1.10
N CYS A 70 5.78 4.59 -0.53
CA CYS A 70 4.58 5.05 -1.21
C CYS A 70 4.06 6.32 -0.50
N PRO A 71 4.49 7.50 -0.93
CA PRO A 71 4.18 8.73 -0.22
C PRO A 71 2.69 9.00 -0.05
N LEU A 72 2.30 9.59 1.07
CA LEU A 72 0.92 10.00 1.38
C LEU A 72 0.24 10.77 0.23
N ARG A 73 1.02 11.45 -0.60
CA ARG A 73 0.53 12.16 -1.78
C ARG A 73 -0.21 11.23 -2.73
N SER A 74 0.28 10.01 -2.95
CA SER A 74 -0.36 9.04 -3.86
C SER A 74 -1.74 8.61 -3.34
N ALA A 75 -1.86 8.34 -2.03
CA ALA A 75 -3.14 8.02 -1.41
C ALA A 75 -4.13 9.21 -1.46
N TRP A 76 -3.63 10.42 -1.27
CA TRP A 76 -4.43 11.64 -1.40
C TRP A 76 -4.93 11.87 -2.83
N ASP A 77 -4.08 11.70 -3.83
CA ASP A 77 -4.48 11.87 -5.24
C ASP A 77 -5.51 10.79 -5.63
N LEU A 78 -5.36 9.55 -5.16
CA LEU A 78 -6.37 8.49 -5.34
C LEU A 78 -7.70 8.87 -4.66
N HIS A 79 -7.67 9.34 -3.41
CA HIS A 79 -8.89 9.78 -2.73
C HIS A 79 -9.58 10.94 -3.43
N ARG A 80 -8.82 11.87 -4.02
CA ARG A 80 -9.41 12.95 -4.84
C ARG A 80 -10.08 12.42 -6.11
N ALA A 81 -9.54 11.37 -6.70
CA ALA A 81 -10.12 10.73 -7.89
C ALA A 81 -11.29 9.78 -7.52
N TRP A 82 -11.28 9.28 -6.29
CA TRP A 82 -12.31 8.40 -5.73
C TRP A 82 -12.79 8.91 -4.36
N PRO A 83 -13.55 10.03 -4.32
CA PRO A 83 -13.95 10.70 -3.07
C PRO A 83 -14.93 9.90 -2.21
N GLU A 84 -15.56 8.87 -2.76
CA GLU A 84 -16.44 7.97 -2.02
C GLU A 84 -15.67 6.96 -1.16
N ALA A 85 -14.38 6.74 -1.41
CA ALA A 85 -13.53 5.90 -0.57
C ALA A 85 -13.15 6.65 0.73
N ASP A 86 -13.21 5.94 1.85
CA ASP A 86 -12.81 6.44 3.16
C ASP A 86 -11.26 6.46 3.28
N LEU A 87 -10.65 7.63 3.34
CA LEU A 87 -9.20 7.77 3.52
C LEU A 87 -8.83 7.82 5.00
N GLN A 88 -8.11 6.80 5.47
CA GLN A 88 -7.65 6.65 6.85
C GLN A 88 -6.13 6.80 6.93
N ILE A 89 -5.68 7.91 7.51
CA ILE A 89 -4.26 8.17 7.75
C ILE A 89 -3.87 7.66 9.13
N VAL A 90 -2.89 6.75 9.20
CA VAL A 90 -2.33 6.22 10.45
C VAL A 90 -1.15 7.08 10.86
N ALA A 91 -1.32 7.81 11.97
CA ALA A 91 -0.42 8.91 12.36
C ALA A 91 1.00 8.44 12.76
N ASP A 92 1.15 7.19 13.18
CA ASP A 92 2.35 6.59 13.74
C ASP A 92 2.84 5.36 12.95
N ALA A 93 2.50 5.29 11.66
CA ALA A 93 2.88 4.17 10.79
C ALA A 93 3.59 4.62 9.51
N GLY A 94 4.38 3.70 8.95
CA GLY A 94 5.06 3.81 7.67
C GLY A 94 4.38 2.96 6.58
N HIS A 95 5.19 2.19 5.83
CA HIS A 95 4.78 1.46 4.64
C HIS A 95 4.21 0.06 4.92
N ALA A 96 4.67 -0.60 5.98
CA ALA A 96 4.37 -2.02 6.15
C ALA A 96 2.92 -2.25 6.61
N ALA A 97 2.17 -3.06 5.85
CA ALA A 97 0.81 -3.45 6.20
C ALA A 97 0.70 -4.21 7.55
N SER A 98 1.82 -4.78 8.02
CA SER A 98 1.93 -5.46 9.32
C SER A 98 2.12 -4.51 10.51
N GLU A 99 2.30 -3.21 10.30
CA GLU A 99 2.36 -2.25 11.39
C GLU A 99 1.01 -2.20 12.14
N PRO A 100 1.01 -2.21 13.48
CA PRO A 100 -0.22 -2.42 14.25
C PRO A 100 -1.37 -1.50 13.89
N GLY A 101 -1.09 -0.20 13.65
CA GLY A 101 -2.09 0.77 13.27
C GLY A 101 -2.66 0.54 11.88
N ILE A 102 -1.84 0.14 10.91
CA ILE A 102 -2.27 -0.22 9.56
C ILE A 102 -3.10 -1.50 9.60
N LEU A 103 -2.54 -2.56 10.20
CA LEU A 103 -3.19 -3.87 10.29
C LEU A 103 -4.59 -3.77 10.92
N SER A 104 -4.70 -3.04 12.05
CA SER A 104 -5.98 -2.84 12.74
C SER A 104 -7.04 -2.20 11.84
N ARG A 105 -6.67 -1.19 11.04
CA ARG A 105 -7.61 -0.53 10.13
C ARG A 105 -7.97 -1.38 8.92
N LEU A 106 -7.01 -2.15 8.39
CA LEU A 106 -7.27 -3.08 7.30
C LEU A 106 -8.25 -4.18 7.74
N VAL A 107 -8.05 -4.78 8.93
CA VAL A 107 -8.97 -5.79 9.48
C VAL A 107 -10.35 -5.19 9.72
N ALA A 108 -10.44 -4.01 10.35
CA ALA A 108 -11.72 -3.33 10.56
C ALA A 108 -12.45 -3.00 9.24
N ALA A 109 -11.71 -2.66 8.18
CA ALA A 109 -12.29 -2.43 6.86
C ALA A 109 -12.82 -3.73 6.24
N THR A 110 -12.08 -4.85 6.34
CA THR A 110 -12.56 -6.15 5.85
C THR A 110 -13.78 -6.65 6.62
N ASP A 111 -13.81 -6.50 7.94
CA ASP A 111 -14.98 -6.85 8.77
C ASP A 111 -16.21 -6.02 8.37
N ARG A 112 -16.04 -4.70 8.17
CA ARG A 112 -17.11 -3.81 7.70
C ARG A 112 -17.68 -4.25 6.34
N PHE A 113 -16.86 -4.82 5.47
CA PHE A 113 -17.28 -5.26 4.14
C PHE A 113 -17.75 -6.72 4.10
N ALA A 114 -17.59 -7.51 5.16
CA ALA A 114 -18.04 -8.89 5.22
C ALA A 114 -19.56 -9.03 5.07
N ASP A 115 -20.32 -8.02 5.50
CA ASP A 115 -21.79 -7.99 5.48
C ASP A 115 -22.37 -7.30 4.23
N LEU A 116 -21.54 -6.89 3.28
CA LEU A 116 -21.99 -6.36 1.99
C LEU A 116 -22.33 -7.53 1.05
N ASN A 117 -23.59 -7.98 1.09
CA ASN A 117 -24.18 -8.93 0.14
C ASN A 117 -25.00 -8.21 -0.92
#